data_cf97bf87e6b450e94f6f37ce31d23422
#
_entry.id   cf97bf87e6b450e94f6f37ce31d23422
#
_cell.length_a   1.000
_cell.length_b   1.000
_cell.length_c   1.000
_cell.angle_alpha   90.00
_cell.angle_beta   90.00
_cell.angle_gamma   90.00
#
_symmetry.space_group_name_H-M   'P 1'
#
loop_
_entity.id
_entity.type
_entity.pdbx_description
1 polymer ?
#
loop_
_entity_poly.entity_id
_entity_poly.type
_entity_poly.pdbx_seq_one_letter_code
_entity_poly.pdbx_strand_id
1 'polypeptide(L)'
;MVAPLLQAQVDINAPASKVWALISDFRRMPEWSPQCRWMKPFGPLRQGTRTLNFNRRNRMFWPTTCTVVEVIPEKKLAFRVNANRSIWSYELESNGEGTRVIESRHAENGVSAFSNLTVNALFGGTANFERELVDGMNASLAKIKAAAEKR
;
A
#
# COMPACT_ATOMS: atom_id res chain seq x y z
N MET A 1 2.16 -19.29 -9.58
CA MET A 1 3.37 -18.52 -9.24
C MET A 1 3.00 -17.09 -8.89
N VAL A 2 3.59 -16.56 -7.83
CA VAL A 2 3.34 -15.18 -7.40
C VAL A 2 4.13 -14.22 -8.29
N ALA A 3 3.49 -13.18 -8.81
CA ALA A 3 4.18 -12.16 -9.58
C ALA A 3 5.19 -11.42 -8.70
N PRO A 4 6.43 -11.22 -9.15
CA PRO A 4 7.43 -10.52 -8.35
C PRO A 4 7.12 -9.03 -8.16
N LEU A 5 6.35 -8.43 -9.06
CA LEU A 5 5.99 -7.02 -9.01
C LEU A 5 4.57 -6.82 -9.50
N LEU A 6 3.77 -6.12 -8.68
CA LEU A 6 2.48 -5.57 -9.09
C LEU A 6 2.57 -4.06 -8.97
N GLN A 7 1.98 -3.34 -9.92
CA GLN A 7 2.05 -1.87 -9.96
C GLN A 7 0.76 -1.25 -10.47
N ALA A 8 0.46 -0.06 -9.94
CA ALA A 8 -0.55 0.84 -10.48
C ALA A 8 -0.05 2.27 -10.33
N GLN A 9 -0.56 3.18 -11.14
CA GLN A 9 -0.14 4.58 -11.08
C GLN A 9 -1.29 5.52 -11.40
N VAL A 10 -1.17 6.76 -10.93
CA VAL A 10 -2.13 7.83 -11.20
C VAL A 10 -1.39 9.17 -11.27
N ASP A 11 -1.88 10.06 -12.13
CA ASP A 11 -1.42 11.44 -12.18
C ASP A 11 -2.37 12.30 -11.35
N ILE A 12 -1.79 13.06 -10.41
CA ILE A 12 -2.54 13.90 -9.47
C ILE A 12 -2.19 15.37 -9.72
N ASN A 13 -3.22 16.20 -9.86
CA ASN A 13 -3.05 17.63 -10.04
C ASN A 13 -2.87 18.32 -8.68
N ALA A 14 -1.77 18.00 -8.02
CA ALA A 14 -1.39 18.58 -6.73
C ALA A 14 0.11 18.43 -6.54
N PRO A 15 0.76 19.30 -5.74
CA PRO A 15 2.19 19.19 -5.51
C PRO A 15 2.56 17.99 -4.66
N ALA A 16 3.79 17.52 -4.81
CA ALA A 16 4.29 16.35 -4.07
C ALA A 16 4.14 16.49 -2.55
N SER A 17 4.32 17.70 -2.01
CA SER A 17 4.16 17.96 -0.58
C SER A 17 2.75 17.63 -0.08
N LYS A 18 1.73 17.96 -0.86
CA LYS A 18 0.33 17.68 -0.50
C LYS A 18 0.02 16.19 -0.57
N VAL A 19 0.50 15.54 -1.62
CA VAL A 19 0.34 14.08 -1.76
C VAL A 19 1.08 13.35 -0.64
N TRP A 20 2.30 13.76 -0.37
CA TRP A 20 3.11 13.17 0.69
C TRP A 20 2.44 13.26 2.06
N ALA A 21 1.85 14.42 2.38
CA ALA A 21 1.16 14.60 3.64
C ALA A 21 0.03 13.59 3.85
N LEU A 22 -0.61 13.15 2.76
CA LEU A 22 -1.67 12.16 2.81
C LEU A 22 -1.13 10.75 2.98
N ILE A 23 -0.19 10.33 2.13
CA ILE A 23 0.29 8.94 2.12
C ILE A 23 1.21 8.62 3.30
N SER A 24 1.90 9.62 3.84
CA SER A 24 2.80 9.43 4.98
C SER A 24 2.08 9.38 6.33
N ASP A 25 0.82 9.72 6.37
CA ASP A 25 0.01 9.61 7.57
C ASP A 25 -0.71 8.25 7.58
N PHE A 26 -0.07 7.24 8.17
CA PHE A 26 -0.59 5.88 8.20
C PHE A 26 -1.96 5.75 8.87
N ARG A 27 -2.31 6.67 9.78
CA ARG A 27 -3.62 6.62 10.44
C ARG A 27 -4.75 6.90 9.44
N ARG A 28 -4.43 7.50 8.29
CA ARG A 28 -5.38 7.76 7.21
C ARG A 28 -5.48 6.62 6.21
N MET A 29 -4.67 5.55 6.34
CA MET A 29 -4.69 4.41 5.42
C MET A 29 -6.11 3.87 5.19
N PRO A 30 -6.97 3.74 6.21
CA PRO A 30 -8.35 3.27 5.98
C PRO A 30 -9.19 4.15 5.05
N GLU A 31 -8.78 5.40 4.82
CA GLU A 31 -9.51 6.30 3.91
C GLU A 31 -9.33 5.90 2.45
N TRP A 32 -8.22 5.27 2.10
CA TRP A 32 -7.96 4.84 0.71
C TRP A 32 -7.88 3.34 0.52
N SER A 33 -7.31 2.61 1.45
CA SER A 33 -7.15 1.16 1.28
C SER A 33 -8.48 0.43 1.39
N PRO A 34 -8.83 -0.44 0.42
CA PRO A 34 -10.09 -1.19 0.51
C PRO A 34 -10.11 -2.23 1.64
N GLN A 35 -8.96 -2.72 2.05
CA GLN A 35 -8.88 -3.79 3.06
C GLN A 35 -8.46 -3.30 4.43
N CYS A 36 -7.57 -2.31 4.51
CA CYS A 36 -7.09 -1.79 5.79
C CYS A 36 -8.17 -0.96 6.47
N ARG A 37 -8.62 -1.40 7.65
CA ARG A 37 -9.67 -0.70 8.40
C ARG A 37 -9.12 0.13 9.54
N TRP A 38 -7.88 -0.13 9.93
CA TRP A 38 -7.21 0.58 11.01
C TRP A 38 -5.70 0.34 10.90
N MET A 39 -4.91 1.38 11.09
CA MET A 39 -3.45 1.29 11.05
C MET A 39 -2.84 2.24 12.06
N LYS A 40 -2.02 1.70 12.96
CA LYS A 40 -1.38 2.48 14.02
C LYS A 40 0.13 2.36 13.94
N PRO A 41 0.85 3.46 13.67
CA PRO A 41 2.31 3.47 13.78
C PRO A 41 2.73 3.60 15.25
N PHE A 42 3.84 2.95 15.59
CA PHE A 42 4.43 3.02 16.92
C PHE A 42 5.65 3.95 16.90
N GLY A 43 5.39 5.22 16.73
CA GLY A 43 6.40 6.26 16.70
C GLY A 43 6.37 7.10 15.44
N PRO A 44 7.27 8.09 15.32
CA PRO A 44 7.34 8.92 14.11
C PRO A 44 7.74 8.11 12.89
N LEU A 45 7.32 8.57 11.71
CA LEU A 45 7.61 7.90 10.46
C LEU A 45 9.11 8.00 10.13
N ARG A 46 9.77 6.85 10.15
CA ARG A 46 11.19 6.71 9.78
C ARG A 46 11.48 5.26 9.46
N GLN A 47 12.64 4.99 8.89
CA GLN A 47 13.08 3.62 8.67
C GLN A 47 13.10 2.88 10.01
N GLY A 48 12.47 1.70 10.05
CA GLY A 48 12.35 0.88 11.25
C GLY A 48 11.07 1.06 12.04
N THR A 49 10.26 2.10 11.77
CA THR A 49 8.99 2.29 12.44
C THR A 49 8.08 1.10 12.15
N ARG A 50 7.46 0.56 13.20
CA ARG A 50 6.53 -0.56 13.09
C ARG A 50 5.10 -0.08 13.17
N THR A 51 4.20 -0.83 12.53
CA THR A 51 2.77 -0.55 12.59
C THR A 51 1.99 -1.82 12.93
N LEU A 52 0.82 -1.63 13.55
CA LEU A 52 -0.17 -2.69 13.71
C LEU A 52 -1.38 -2.31 12.88
N ASN A 53 -1.85 -3.25 12.10
CA ASN A 53 -2.94 -3.02 11.16
C ASN A 53 -4.05 -4.04 11.37
N PHE A 54 -5.31 -3.62 11.18
CA PHE A 54 -6.45 -4.51 11.10
C PHE A 54 -7.07 -4.42 9.73
N ASN A 55 -7.25 -5.56 9.09
CA ASN A 55 -7.73 -5.68 7.73
C ASN A 55 -9.07 -6.40 7.70
N ARG A 56 -9.86 -6.12 6.68
CA ARG A 56 -11.14 -6.77 6.48
C ARG A 56 -11.36 -7.03 4.99
N ARG A 57 -11.87 -8.21 4.67
CA ARG A 57 -12.39 -8.55 3.35
C ARG A 57 -13.68 -9.34 3.55
N ASN A 58 -14.79 -8.74 3.15
CA ASN A 58 -16.13 -9.31 3.43
C ASN A 58 -16.33 -9.52 4.95
N ARG A 59 -16.52 -10.75 5.40
CA ARG A 59 -16.68 -11.07 6.82
C ARG A 59 -15.38 -11.54 7.48
N MET A 60 -14.30 -11.54 6.73
CA MET A 60 -13.00 -12.00 7.22
C MET A 60 -12.20 -10.82 7.74
N PHE A 61 -11.67 -10.96 8.95
CA PHE A 61 -10.82 -9.96 9.61
C PHE A 61 -9.49 -10.59 9.96
N TRP A 62 -8.40 -9.86 9.78
CA TRP A 62 -7.09 -10.36 10.22
C TRP A 62 -6.17 -9.20 10.55
N PRO A 63 -5.28 -9.38 11.56
CA PRO A 63 -4.25 -8.39 11.86
C PRO A 63 -3.01 -8.63 11.00
N THR A 64 -2.27 -7.55 10.73
CA THR A 64 -0.93 -7.62 10.15
C THR A 64 -0.04 -6.62 10.87
N THR A 65 1.28 -6.82 10.75
CA THR A 65 2.26 -5.85 11.19
C THR A 65 3.14 -5.49 10.01
N CYS A 66 3.58 -4.23 9.99
CA CYS A 66 4.49 -3.74 8.97
C CYS A 66 5.71 -3.09 9.62
N THR A 67 6.80 -3.04 8.86
CA THR A 67 8.01 -2.30 9.24
C THR A 67 8.36 -1.37 8.09
N VAL A 68 8.52 -0.09 8.38
CA VAL A 68 8.93 0.89 7.38
C VAL A 68 10.37 0.60 6.99
N VAL A 69 10.63 0.44 5.70
CA VAL A 69 11.96 0.10 5.19
C VAL A 69 12.64 1.26 4.47
N GLU A 70 11.88 2.21 3.96
CA GLU A 70 12.46 3.38 3.29
C GLU A 70 11.54 4.59 3.41
N VAL A 71 12.12 5.74 3.74
CA VAL A 71 11.41 7.03 3.76
C VAL A 71 12.30 8.08 3.11
N ILE A 72 11.87 8.60 1.98
CA ILE A 72 12.50 9.75 1.32
C ILE A 72 11.36 10.77 1.14
N PRO A 73 11.29 11.80 2.01
CA PRO A 73 10.17 12.74 1.99
C PRO A 73 9.87 13.28 0.60
N GLU A 74 8.60 13.28 0.24
CA GLU A 74 8.04 13.72 -1.04
C GLU A 74 8.51 12.90 -2.25
N LYS A 75 9.22 11.78 -2.04
CA LYS A 75 9.73 10.93 -3.13
C LYS A 75 9.37 9.46 -2.99
N LYS A 76 9.56 8.89 -1.80
CA LYS A 76 9.32 7.44 -1.65
C LYS A 76 8.99 7.06 -0.22
N LEU A 77 8.02 6.18 -0.09
CA LEU A 77 7.67 5.52 1.16
C LEU A 77 7.51 4.04 0.88
N ALA A 78 8.26 3.21 1.60
CA ALA A 78 8.15 1.76 1.47
C ALA A 78 8.06 1.09 2.83
N PHE A 79 7.21 0.07 2.91
CA PHE A 79 7.05 -0.72 4.12
C PHE A 79 6.89 -2.20 3.78
N ARG A 80 7.39 -3.04 4.68
CA ARG A 80 7.31 -4.50 4.53
C ARG A 80 6.18 -5.04 5.40
N VAL A 81 5.33 -5.87 4.80
CA VAL A 81 4.36 -6.67 5.56
C VAL A 81 5.14 -7.84 6.16
N ASN A 82 5.24 -7.90 7.48
CA ASN A 82 6.17 -8.83 8.14
C ASN A 82 5.80 -10.31 7.94
N ALA A 83 4.50 -10.63 7.86
CA ALA A 83 4.05 -12.02 7.76
C ALA A 83 4.49 -12.70 6.45
N ASN A 84 4.39 -12.00 5.32
CA ASN A 84 4.70 -12.56 4.01
C ASN A 84 5.91 -11.92 3.33
N ARG A 85 6.54 -10.94 4.00
CA ARG A 85 7.73 -10.22 3.52
C ARG A 85 7.53 -9.43 2.23
N SER A 86 6.29 -9.21 1.80
CA SER A 86 6.05 -8.36 0.65
C SER A 86 6.32 -6.90 1.01
N ILE A 87 6.88 -6.16 0.04
CA ILE A 87 7.21 -4.74 0.24
C ILE A 87 6.26 -3.92 -0.61
N TRP A 88 5.54 -3.02 0.05
CA TRP A 88 4.65 -2.07 -0.58
C TRP A 88 5.33 -0.71 -0.63
N SER A 89 5.21 -0.01 -1.74
CA SER A 89 5.82 1.30 -1.88
C SER A 89 4.92 2.27 -2.62
N TYR A 90 5.09 3.56 -2.27
CA TYR A 90 4.58 4.70 -3.02
C TYR A 90 5.78 5.50 -3.49
N GLU A 91 5.87 5.74 -4.79
CA GLU A 91 6.89 6.60 -5.38
C GLU A 91 6.21 7.81 -6.00
N LEU A 92 6.76 8.99 -5.75
CA LEU A 92 6.24 10.26 -6.25
C LEU A 92 7.23 10.84 -7.24
N GLU A 93 6.73 11.16 -8.44
CA GLU A 93 7.51 11.78 -9.50
C GLU A 93 6.85 13.09 -9.91
N SER A 94 7.64 14.13 -10.14
CA SER A 94 7.13 15.36 -10.69
C SER A 94 6.60 15.13 -12.10
N ASN A 95 5.40 15.64 -12.39
CA ASN A 95 4.76 15.51 -13.70
C ASN A 95 4.20 16.88 -14.10
N GLY A 96 5.08 17.78 -14.55
CA GLY A 96 4.70 19.16 -14.80
C GLY A 96 4.37 19.88 -13.49
N GLU A 97 3.14 20.39 -13.36
CA GLU A 97 2.68 21.05 -12.13
C GLU A 97 2.12 20.08 -11.11
N GLY A 98 1.98 18.81 -11.49
CA GLY A 98 1.40 17.79 -10.64
C GLY A 98 2.39 16.72 -10.21
N THR A 99 1.84 15.61 -9.71
CA THR A 99 2.61 14.50 -9.18
C THR A 99 2.08 13.20 -9.73
N ARG A 100 2.98 12.34 -10.23
CA ARG A 100 2.66 10.96 -10.56
C ARG A 100 2.95 10.10 -9.34
N VAL A 101 1.97 9.32 -8.91
CA VAL A 101 2.13 8.38 -7.80
C VAL A 101 2.10 6.96 -8.34
N ILE A 102 3.13 6.21 -8.02
CA ILE A 102 3.27 4.81 -8.42
C ILE A 102 3.19 3.96 -7.15
N GLU A 103 2.16 3.13 -7.06
CA GLU A 103 2.02 2.18 -5.96
C GLU A 103 2.49 0.81 -6.43
N SER A 104 3.35 0.15 -5.65
CA SER A 104 3.94 -1.13 -6.02
C SER A 104 3.89 -2.12 -4.87
N ARG A 105 3.77 -3.41 -5.21
CA ARG A 105 3.99 -4.52 -4.29
C ARG A 105 5.10 -5.39 -4.85
N HIS A 106 6.19 -5.49 -4.10
CA HIS A 106 7.35 -6.33 -4.47
C HIS A 106 7.30 -7.63 -3.67
N ALA A 107 7.39 -8.76 -4.37
CA ALA A 107 7.44 -10.09 -3.78
C ALA A 107 8.47 -10.92 -4.52
N GLU A 108 9.73 -10.43 -4.57
CA GLU A 108 10.80 -11.01 -5.40
C GLU A 108 11.06 -12.48 -5.09
N ASN A 109 10.95 -12.85 -3.81
CA ASN A 109 11.15 -14.24 -3.37
C ASN A 109 9.82 -14.98 -3.23
N GLY A 110 8.73 -14.39 -3.77
CA GLY A 110 7.38 -14.88 -3.55
C GLY A 110 6.88 -14.54 -2.16
N VAL A 111 5.65 -14.98 -1.85
CA VAL A 111 5.10 -14.91 -0.51
C VAL A 111 5.37 -16.23 0.21
N SER A 112 5.27 -16.25 1.54
CA SER A 112 5.52 -17.48 2.31
C SER A 112 4.55 -18.59 1.90
N ALA A 113 4.96 -19.85 2.10
CA ALA A 113 4.10 -21.01 1.80
C ALA A 113 2.77 -20.94 2.54
N PHE A 114 2.78 -20.47 3.79
CA PHE A 114 1.57 -20.29 4.57
C PHE A 114 0.64 -19.26 3.93
N SER A 115 1.19 -18.13 3.48
CA SER A 115 0.43 -17.08 2.83
C SER A 115 -0.18 -17.55 1.50
N ASN A 116 0.59 -18.30 0.70
CA ASN A 116 0.11 -18.87 -0.55
C ASN A 116 -1.05 -19.85 -0.32
N LEU A 117 -0.93 -20.70 0.69
CA LEU A 117 -2.00 -21.65 1.04
C LEU A 117 -3.27 -20.90 1.44
N THR A 118 -3.13 -19.87 2.27
CA THR A 118 -4.25 -19.04 2.71
C THR A 118 -4.93 -18.34 1.51
N VAL A 119 -4.14 -17.76 0.62
CA VAL A 119 -4.66 -17.10 -0.58
C VAL A 119 -5.45 -18.08 -1.45
N ASN A 120 -4.89 -19.27 -1.70
CA ASN A 120 -5.56 -20.28 -2.52
C ASN A 120 -6.88 -20.75 -1.88
N ALA A 121 -6.90 -20.89 -0.56
CA ALA A 121 -8.09 -21.36 0.14
C ALA A 121 -9.18 -20.29 0.27
N LEU A 122 -8.79 -19.02 0.51
CA LEU A 122 -9.72 -17.96 0.89
C LEU A 122 -10.04 -16.95 -0.23
N PHE A 123 -9.16 -16.79 -1.23
CA PHE A 123 -9.28 -15.76 -2.26
C PHE A 123 -9.49 -16.33 -3.67
N GLY A 124 -9.67 -17.63 -3.79
CA GLY A 124 -9.94 -18.26 -5.09
C GLY A 124 -8.70 -18.42 -5.98
N GLY A 125 -7.50 -18.39 -5.37
CA GLY A 125 -6.24 -18.62 -6.07
C GLY A 125 -5.39 -17.37 -6.20
N THR A 126 -4.11 -17.58 -6.48
CA THR A 126 -3.11 -16.51 -6.54
C THR A 126 -3.42 -15.48 -7.62
N ALA A 127 -3.82 -15.92 -8.82
CA ALA A 127 -4.12 -15.00 -9.93
C ALA A 127 -5.30 -14.07 -9.59
N ASN A 128 -6.36 -14.61 -8.98
CA ASN A 128 -7.52 -13.82 -8.57
C ASN A 128 -7.14 -12.83 -7.46
N PHE A 129 -6.33 -13.25 -6.51
CA PHE A 129 -5.87 -12.40 -5.42
C PHE A 129 -5.02 -11.25 -5.94
N GLU A 130 -4.10 -11.53 -6.87
CA GLU A 130 -3.25 -10.51 -7.46
C GLU A 130 -4.05 -9.48 -8.26
N ARG A 131 -5.06 -9.92 -9.00
CA ARG A 131 -5.97 -9.03 -9.71
C ARG A 131 -6.72 -8.13 -8.72
N GLU A 132 -7.21 -8.71 -7.63
CA GLU A 132 -7.88 -7.97 -6.56
C GLU A 132 -6.95 -6.93 -5.93
N LEU A 133 -5.67 -7.27 -5.75
CA LEU A 133 -4.68 -6.32 -5.22
C LEU A 133 -4.47 -5.14 -6.17
N VAL A 134 -4.33 -5.40 -7.48
CA VAL A 134 -4.17 -4.32 -8.47
C VAL A 134 -5.43 -3.45 -8.52
N ASP A 135 -6.60 -4.04 -8.51
CA ASP A 135 -7.86 -3.29 -8.44
C ASP A 135 -7.91 -2.43 -7.18
N GLY A 136 -7.44 -2.98 -6.06
CA GLY A 136 -7.34 -2.24 -4.79
C GLY A 136 -6.35 -1.08 -4.86
N MET A 137 -5.21 -1.28 -5.53
CA MET A 137 -4.23 -0.21 -5.74
C MET A 137 -4.85 0.94 -6.54
N ASN A 138 -5.55 0.62 -7.63
CA ASN A 138 -6.20 1.63 -8.45
C ASN A 138 -7.29 2.37 -7.67
N ALA A 139 -8.07 1.66 -6.85
CA ALA A 139 -9.07 2.26 -6.00
C ALA A 139 -8.45 3.20 -4.94
N SER A 140 -7.36 2.77 -4.32
CA SER A 140 -6.61 3.57 -3.35
C SER A 140 -6.06 4.85 -3.98
N LEU A 141 -5.44 4.72 -5.14
CA LEU A 141 -4.86 5.85 -5.86
C LEU A 141 -5.93 6.85 -6.27
N ALA A 142 -7.11 6.37 -6.70
CA ALA A 142 -8.22 7.25 -7.06
C ALA A 142 -8.70 8.08 -5.85
N LYS A 143 -8.75 7.47 -4.67
CA LYS A 143 -9.15 8.17 -3.44
C LYS A 143 -8.09 9.17 -2.98
N ILE A 144 -6.82 8.81 -3.07
CA ILE A 144 -5.70 9.71 -2.77
C ILE A 144 -5.74 10.92 -3.71
N LYS A 145 -5.95 10.68 -5.00
CA LYS A 145 -6.09 11.74 -6.01
C LYS A 145 -7.23 12.67 -5.66
N ALA A 146 -8.41 12.15 -5.35
CA ALA A 146 -9.56 12.97 -4.99
C ALA A 146 -9.28 13.82 -3.75
N ALA A 147 -8.63 13.26 -2.73
CA ALA A 147 -8.28 13.99 -1.51
C ALA A 147 -7.22 15.07 -1.78
N ALA A 148 -6.21 14.76 -2.59
CA ALA A 148 -5.13 15.69 -2.89
C ALA A 148 -5.57 16.86 -3.77
N GLU A 149 -6.50 16.62 -4.69
CA GLU A 149 -7.02 17.66 -5.60
C GLU A 149 -8.12 18.53 -4.97
N LYS A 150 -8.55 18.19 -3.78
CA LYS A 150 -9.54 18.96 -3.05
C LYS A 150 -8.96 20.31 -2.61
N ARG A 151 -9.70 21.37 -2.83
CA ARG A 151 -9.30 22.72 -2.41
C ARG A 151 -9.59 22.98 -0.94
#